data_e531c3bde1c22e84bb6ebc41d87174f0
#
_entry.id   e531c3bde1c22e84bb6ebc41d87174f0
#
_cell.length_a   1.000
_cell.length_b   1.000
_cell.length_c   1.000
_cell.angle_alpha   90.00
_cell.angle_beta   90.00
_cell.angle_gamma   90.00
#
_symmetry.space_group_name_H-M   'P 1'
#
loop_
_entity.id
_entity.type
_entity.pdbx_description
1 polymer ?
#
loop_
_entity_poly.entity_id
_entity_poly.type
_entity_poly.pdbx_seq_one_letter_code
_entity_poly.pdbx_strand_id
1 'polypeptide(L)'
;MFIKKLHVNIITFFCVSILNVSCSDITAKDEIDMKVEQLVKMMTLEEKVGQMTQVDHRYLEKKSDIKKYFLGSLLSGGGSVPDTNNVRSWVRMYNEYQSFALETRLKIPIIYGIDAVHGHNNVLDATIFPHNIGLGCSNDEDLVRRISAATAREVQATGLDWTFAPCVAVAQDERWGRTYESFSEDPDIVTRLGNASIQGYQGSSLDQSNTILACAKHYVGDGNTIYGTGMHGKIDRGDVLLDEKELRSKYIKPFKEAIDNNVGSIMVSYNSWQSEKLHGHKYLINEVLKKEMKFKGFVVSDWAAIDEIDKDYKKSIIQAVNAGIDMVMVPGQFIESANSYIDFIELLKESIQDGSIKMNRIDDAVSRILNIKYSMGLFEKPLKKFNKVNDLGSDKNRAIARESVKKSVVLLKNNNILPIKKNTQNILVAGDHADNIGYQCGGWSIWWQG
;
A
#
# COMPACT_ATOMS: atom_id res chain seq x y z
N MET A 1 77.82 -64.43 8.95
CA MET A 1 77.49 -63.91 7.62
C MET A 1 76.08 -63.36 7.65
N PHE A 2 75.94 -62.11 7.36
CA PHE A 2 74.82 -61.20 7.77
C PHE A 2 73.48 -61.54 7.07
N ILE A 3 72.40 -61.65 7.89
CA ILE A 3 71.02 -61.63 7.40
C ILE A 3 70.38 -60.29 7.87
N LYS A 4 70.11 -59.39 6.93
CA LYS A 4 69.45 -58.18 7.16
C LYS A 4 67.92 -58.41 7.31
N LYS A 5 67.32 -58.01 8.42
CA LYS A 5 65.88 -57.97 8.64
C LYS A 5 65.28 -56.75 7.91
N LEU A 6 64.34 -57.03 7.02
CA LEU A 6 63.56 -56.04 6.35
C LEU A 6 62.28 -55.71 7.23
N HIS A 7 62.18 -54.46 7.72
CA HIS A 7 61.02 -54.01 8.40
C HIS A 7 60.04 -53.39 7.37
N VAL A 8 58.87 -53.99 7.25
CA VAL A 8 57.75 -53.43 6.45
C VAL A 8 56.94 -52.59 7.36
N ASN A 9 56.98 -51.27 7.16
CA ASN A 9 56.08 -50.32 7.82
C ASN A 9 54.78 -50.26 7.02
N ILE A 10 53.67 -50.79 7.57
CA ILE A 10 52.33 -50.62 7.08
C ILE A 10 51.84 -49.23 7.57
N ILE A 11 51.76 -48.22 6.68
CA ILE A 11 51.15 -46.95 6.93
C ILE A 11 49.66 -47.10 6.63
N THR A 12 48.86 -47.15 7.69
CA THR A 12 47.40 -47.14 7.59
C THR A 12 46.93 -45.70 7.26
N PHE A 13 46.53 -45.45 6.02
CA PHE A 13 45.90 -44.22 5.62
C PHE A 13 44.49 -44.20 6.18
N PHE A 14 44.24 -43.40 7.21
CA PHE A 14 42.90 -43.01 7.64
C PHE A 14 42.38 -41.94 6.67
N CYS A 15 41.52 -42.31 5.74
CA CYS A 15 40.72 -41.35 4.97
C CYS A 15 39.70 -40.71 5.89
N VAL A 16 40.02 -39.53 6.43
CA VAL A 16 39.03 -38.64 7.01
C VAL A 16 38.22 -38.03 5.87
N SER A 17 37.06 -38.59 5.61
CA SER A 17 36.06 -37.98 4.75
C SER A 17 35.57 -36.71 5.44
N ILE A 18 36.13 -35.56 5.10
CA ILE A 18 35.57 -34.25 5.45
C ILE A 18 34.26 -34.15 4.65
N LEU A 19 33.17 -34.41 5.30
CA LEU A 19 31.84 -33.97 4.82
C LEU A 19 31.89 -32.44 4.72
N ASN A 20 32.16 -31.94 3.52
CA ASN A 20 31.84 -30.57 3.16
C ASN A 20 30.32 -30.45 3.21
N VAL A 21 29.78 -30.10 4.39
CA VAL A 21 28.45 -29.50 4.49
C VAL A 21 28.57 -28.18 3.76
N SER A 22 28.09 -28.18 2.52
CA SER A 22 27.91 -26.96 1.74
C SER A 22 27.01 -26.05 2.60
N CYS A 23 27.60 -25.05 3.22
CA CYS A 23 26.87 -23.95 3.78
C CYS A 23 26.24 -23.28 2.53
N SER A 24 24.98 -23.63 2.23
CA SER A 24 24.21 -22.89 1.24
C SER A 24 24.21 -21.43 1.72
N ASP A 25 24.68 -20.52 0.89
CA ASP A 25 24.69 -19.10 1.21
C ASP A 25 23.24 -18.69 1.55
N ILE A 26 22.99 -18.43 2.84
CA ILE A 26 21.68 -17.96 3.32
C ILE A 26 21.44 -16.61 2.64
N THR A 27 20.40 -16.52 1.84
CA THR A 27 20.05 -15.24 1.21
C THR A 27 19.49 -14.27 2.25
N ALA A 28 19.59 -12.97 1.99
CA ALA A 28 19.00 -11.96 2.85
C ALA A 28 17.48 -12.20 3.10
N LYS A 29 16.81 -12.80 2.12
CA LYS A 29 15.40 -13.21 2.22
C LYS A 29 15.21 -14.35 3.21
N ASP A 30 16.05 -15.40 3.13
CA ASP A 30 15.98 -16.53 4.06
C ASP A 30 16.23 -16.07 5.50
N GLU A 31 17.10 -15.07 5.69
CA GLU A 31 17.36 -14.46 7.00
C GLU A 31 16.12 -13.74 7.55
N ILE A 32 15.41 -12.98 6.70
CA ILE A 32 14.16 -12.33 7.09
C ILE A 32 13.11 -13.37 7.44
N ASP A 33 12.91 -14.40 6.60
CA ASP A 33 11.94 -15.45 6.85
C ASP A 33 12.18 -16.18 8.17
N MET A 34 13.45 -16.47 8.53
CA MET A 34 13.82 -17.05 9.83
C MET A 34 13.51 -16.10 11.01
N LYS A 35 13.82 -14.81 10.90
CA LYS A 35 13.52 -13.80 11.92
C LYS A 35 12.01 -13.69 12.16
N VAL A 36 11.22 -13.68 11.08
CA VAL A 36 9.76 -13.63 11.14
C VAL A 36 9.19 -14.87 11.82
N GLU A 37 9.62 -16.06 11.41
CA GLU A 37 9.15 -17.32 12.02
C GLU A 37 9.43 -17.36 13.53
N GLN A 38 10.62 -16.95 13.96
CA GLN A 38 10.99 -16.87 15.38
C GLN A 38 10.11 -15.85 16.11
N LEU A 39 9.89 -14.66 15.51
CA LEU A 39 9.10 -13.61 16.14
C LEU A 39 7.63 -14.04 16.30
N VAL A 40 7.01 -14.61 15.27
CA VAL A 40 5.63 -15.09 15.31
C VAL A 40 5.43 -16.19 16.37
N LYS A 41 6.40 -17.07 16.57
CA LYS A 41 6.38 -18.09 17.64
C LYS A 41 6.42 -17.48 19.05
N MET A 42 7.04 -16.32 19.21
CA MET A 42 7.12 -15.63 20.52
C MET A 42 5.89 -14.77 20.82
N MET A 43 5.10 -14.42 19.81
CA MET A 43 3.95 -13.52 19.96
C MET A 43 2.78 -14.17 20.68
N THR A 44 2.15 -13.40 21.58
CA THR A 44 0.85 -13.75 22.15
C THR A 44 -0.27 -13.50 21.15
N LEU A 45 -1.49 -13.98 21.47
CA LEU A 45 -2.66 -13.72 20.65
C LEU A 45 -2.94 -12.22 20.49
N GLU A 46 -2.85 -11.46 21.58
CA GLU A 46 -3.06 -10.01 21.61
C GLU A 46 -2.07 -9.29 20.70
N GLU A 47 -0.80 -9.68 20.75
CA GLU A 47 0.25 -9.10 19.91
C GLU A 47 0.00 -9.39 18.43
N LYS A 48 -0.47 -10.60 18.08
CA LYS A 48 -0.80 -10.97 16.69
C LYS A 48 -2.00 -10.18 16.17
N VAL A 49 -3.07 -10.11 16.95
CA VAL A 49 -4.28 -9.35 16.58
C VAL A 49 -3.97 -7.86 16.44
N GLY A 50 -3.17 -7.31 17.34
CA GLY A 50 -2.70 -5.92 17.24
C GLY A 50 -1.96 -5.64 15.93
N GLN A 51 -1.09 -6.57 15.47
CA GLN A 51 -0.39 -6.40 14.19
C GLN A 51 -1.32 -6.39 12.96
N MET A 52 -2.48 -7.03 13.03
CA MET A 52 -3.49 -7.03 11.97
C MET A 52 -4.39 -5.79 11.98
N THR A 53 -4.22 -4.87 12.95
CA THR A 53 -5.08 -3.70 13.16
C THR A 53 -4.39 -2.44 12.68
N GLN A 54 -5.07 -1.69 11.77
CA GLN A 54 -4.67 -0.36 11.32
C GLN A 54 -5.71 0.68 11.72
N VAL A 55 -5.27 1.80 12.33
CA VAL A 55 -6.15 2.86 12.85
C VAL A 55 -5.74 4.22 12.28
N ASP A 56 -6.71 5.08 11.95
CA ASP A 56 -6.41 6.49 11.66
C ASP A 56 -6.06 7.21 12.96
N HIS A 57 -4.93 7.92 12.97
CA HIS A 57 -4.39 8.54 14.18
C HIS A 57 -5.37 9.52 14.87
N ARG A 58 -6.31 10.11 14.10
CA ARG A 58 -7.35 11.04 14.65
C ARG A 58 -8.33 10.35 15.57
N TYR A 59 -8.58 9.05 15.34
CA TYR A 59 -9.59 8.26 16.04
C TYR A 59 -9.00 7.32 17.08
N LEU A 60 -7.70 7.44 17.37
CA LEU A 60 -7.13 6.82 18.56
C LEU A 60 -7.78 7.46 19.80
N GLU A 61 -8.39 6.64 20.66
CA GLU A 61 -8.91 7.14 21.93
C GLU A 61 -7.78 7.73 22.80
N LYS A 62 -6.66 7.06 22.82
CA LYS A 62 -5.41 7.50 23.47
C LYS A 62 -4.21 7.06 22.66
N LYS A 63 -3.18 7.90 22.55
CA LYS A 63 -1.92 7.52 21.89
C LYS A 63 -1.26 6.28 22.52
N SER A 64 -1.45 6.08 23.84
CA SER A 64 -0.98 4.89 24.56
C SER A 64 -1.65 3.59 24.11
N ASP A 65 -2.74 3.65 23.36
CA ASP A 65 -3.42 2.47 22.85
C ASP A 65 -2.58 1.73 21.80
N ILE A 66 -1.65 2.42 21.16
CA ILE A 66 -0.64 1.80 20.30
C ILE A 66 0.12 0.71 21.09
N LYS A 67 0.56 1.05 22.30
CA LYS A 67 1.25 0.11 23.21
C LYS A 67 0.28 -0.90 23.81
N LYS A 68 -0.89 -0.43 24.28
CA LYS A 68 -1.88 -1.26 24.99
C LYS A 68 -2.41 -2.39 24.13
N TYR A 69 -2.70 -2.11 22.85
CA TYR A 69 -3.28 -3.06 21.91
C TYR A 69 -2.27 -3.58 20.89
N PHE A 70 -0.99 -3.26 21.03
CA PHE A 70 0.09 -3.72 20.12
C PHE A 70 -0.16 -3.38 18.65
N LEU A 71 -0.76 -2.21 18.37
CA LEU A 71 -1.20 -1.84 17.04
C LEU A 71 -0.07 -1.98 16.00
N GLY A 72 -0.36 -2.67 14.90
CA GLY A 72 0.62 -2.93 13.85
C GLY A 72 0.79 -1.79 12.88
N SER A 73 -0.24 -0.94 12.72
CA SER A 73 -0.24 0.14 11.76
C SER A 73 -1.09 1.32 12.22
N LEU A 74 -0.65 2.50 11.80
CA LEU A 74 -1.48 3.72 11.79
C LEU A 74 -1.58 4.25 10.37
N LEU A 75 -2.57 5.12 10.13
CA LEU A 75 -2.70 5.84 8.88
C LEU A 75 -3.09 7.31 9.10
N SER A 76 -2.84 8.10 8.06
CA SER A 76 -3.41 9.42 7.85
C SER A 76 -4.19 9.43 6.55
N GLY A 77 -5.50 9.37 6.64
CA GLY A 77 -6.40 9.56 5.50
C GLY A 77 -6.54 11.04 5.13
N GLY A 78 -7.30 11.33 4.07
CA GLY A 78 -7.53 12.72 3.61
C GLY A 78 -8.01 13.65 4.74
N GLY A 79 -7.24 14.67 5.03
CA GLY A 79 -7.48 15.63 6.12
C GLY A 79 -6.93 15.21 7.48
N SER A 80 -6.29 14.05 7.60
CA SER A 80 -5.67 13.57 8.83
C SER A 80 -4.22 14.06 8.92
N VAL A 81 -4.01 15.21 9.56
CA VAL A 81 -2.71 15.89 9.64
C VAL A 81 -2.36 16.25 11.09
N PRO A 82 -1.07 16.46 11.43
CA PRO A 82 -0.69 17.00 12.74
C PRO A 82 -1.19 18.43 12.93
N ASP A 83 -1.22 18.92 14.17
CA ASP A 83 -1.70 20.28 14.54
C ASP A 83 -1.11 21.39 13.67
N THR A 84 0.15 21.25 13.29
CA THR A 84 0.80 22.11 12.30
C THR A 84 1.25 21.24 11.12
N ASN A 85 0.70 21.49 9.95
CA ASN A 85 0.99 20.70 8.76
C ASN A 85 2.33 21.11 8.12
N ASN A 86 3.45 20.68 8.70
CA ASN A 86 4.81 20.85 8.18
C ASN A 86 5.68 19.63 8.48
N VAL A 87 6.79 19.48 7.75
CA VAL A 87 7.70 18.31 7.87
C VAL A 87 8.11 18.00 9.30
N ARG A 88 8.45 19.04 10.10
CA ARG A 88 8.89 18.85 11.48
C ARG A 88 7.80 18.21 12.35
N SER A 89 6.57 18.67 12.21
CA SER A 89 5.44 18.18 13.00
C SER A 89 5.06 16.77 12.60
N TRP A 90 5.15 16.42 11.31
CA TRP A 90 4.96 15.06 10.82
C TRP A 90 6.00 14.11 11.38
N VAL A 91 7.30 14.44 11.29
CA VAL A 91 8.38 13.59 11.85
C VAL A 91 8.23 13.44 13.36
N ARG A 92 7.87 14.51 14.07
CA ARG A 92 7.63 14.45 15.52
C ARG A 92 6.47 13.53 15.86
N MET A 93 5.34 13.68 15.18
CA MET A 93 4.15 12.84 15.34
C MET A 93 4.47 11.36 15.06
N TYR A 94 5.14 11.06 13.95
CA TYR A 94 5.58 9.71 13.62
C TYR A 94 6.45 9.10 14.73
N ASN A 95 7.48 9.83 15.17
CA ASN A 95 8.39 9.34 16.22
C ASN A 95 7.68 9.16 17.56
N GLU A 96 6.73 10.03 17.91
CA GLU A 96 5.92 9.89 19.10
C GLU A 96 5.10 8.58 19.08
N TYR A 97 4.40 8.30 17.98
CA TYR A 97 3.64 7.07 17.85
C TYR A 97 4.54 5.83 17.82
N GLN A 98 5.64 5.90 17.09
CA GLN A 98 6.61 4.82 17.03
C GLN A 98 7.20 4.50 18.41
N SER A 99 7.44 5.50 19.27
CA SER A 99 7.96 5.27 20.62
C SER A 99 7.02 4.43 21.48
N PHE A 100 5.69 4.60 21.38
CA PHE A 100 4.73 3.72 22.07
C PHE A 100 4.84 2.26 21.59
N ALA A 101 5.02 2.01 20.29
CA ALA A 101 5.21 0.67 19.79
C ALA A 101 6.52 0.03 20.30
N LEU A 102 7.60 0.81 20.37
CA LEU A 102 8.91 0.35 20.84
C LEU A 102 8.96 0.12 22.36
N GLU A 103 7.99 0.61 23.13
CA GLU A 103 7.83 0.30 24.55
C GLU A 103 7.12 -1.03 24.83
N THR A 104 6.65 -1.74 23.78
CA THR A 104 6.05 -3.07 23.91
C THR A 104 7.12 -4.14 24.17
N ARG A 105 6.72 -5.32 24.65
CA ARG A 105 7.62 -6.44 24.96
C ARG A 105 8.51 -6.85 23.79
N LEU A 106 7.95 -6.95 22.59
CA LEU A 106 8.66 -7.37 21.38
C LEU A 106 9.18 -6.20 20.54
N LYS A 107 8.87 -4.97 20.92
CA LYS A 107 9.32 -3.74 20.25
C LYS A 107 9.07 -3.73 18.73
N ILE A 108 7.96 -4.33 18.30
CA ILE A 108 7.60 -4.39 16.88
C ILE A 108 7.20 -2.99 16.44
N PRO A 109 7.88 -2.38 15.44
CA PRO A 109 7.55 -1.04 14.97
C PRO A 109 6.20 -1.01 14.25
N ILE A 110 5.48 0.11 14.32
CA ILE A 110 4.32 0.34 13.45
C ILE A 110 4.80 0.62 12.02
N ILE A 111 3.96 0.28 11.03
CA ILE A 111 4.06 0.80 9.67
C ILE A 111 3.01 1.91 9.50
N TYR A 112 3.41 3.06 8.96
CA TYR A 112 2.53 4.23 8.88
C TYR A 112 2.14 4.52 7.42
N GLY A 113 0.83 4.41 7.13
CA GLY A 113 0.26 4.62 5.80
C GLY A 113 -0.30 6.03 5.58
N ILE A 114 -0.31 6.46 4.31
CA ILE A 114 -0.92 7.73 3.88
C ILE A 114 -1.44 7.65 2.46
N ASP A 115 -2.46 8.44 2.13
CA ASP A 115 -2.93 8.61 0.75
C ASP A 115 -2.09 9.67 0.01
N ALA A 116 -0.87 9.32 -0.37
CA ALA A 116 -0.03 10.13 -1.24
C ALA A 116 -0.22 9.68 -2.70
N VAL A 117 -1.37 10.02 -3.29
CA VAL A 117 -1.86 9.45 -4.55
C VAL A 117 -1.52 10.27 -5.78
N HIS A 118 -1.23 11.59 -5.63
CA HIS A 118 -0.73 12.45 -6.72
C HIS A 118 0.34 13.45 -6.23
N GLY A 119 1.37 12.93 -5.60
CA GLY A 119 2.35 13.63 -4.79
C GLY A 119 2.09 13.38 -3.32
N HIS A 120 2.85 14.04 -2.44
CA HIS A 120 2.59 13.99 -1.00
C HIS A 120 1.46 14.96 -0.61
N ASN A 121 0.31 14.75 -1.22
CA ASN A 121 -0.82 15.68 -1.32
C ASN A 121 -1.47 16.09 0.02
N ASN A 122 -1.12 15.44 1.13
CA ASN A 122 -1.63 15.79 2.47
C ASN A 122 -0.73 16.79 3.22
N VAL A 123 0.42 17.15 2.65
CA VAL A 123 1.41 18.00 3.32
C VAL A 123 1.55 19.33 2.59
N LEU A 124 1.47 20.44 3.35
CA LEU A 124 1.69 21.78 2.79
C LEU A 124 3.10 21.89 2.22
N ASP A 125 3.22 22.64 1.13
CA ASP A 125 4.44 22.85 0.35
C ASP A 125 4.99 21.65 -0.41
N ALA A 126 4.38 20.47 -0.27
CA ALA A 126 4.74 19.30 -1.08
C ALA A 126 4.38 19.50 -2.57
N THR A 127 5.05 18.76 -3.43
CA THR A 127 4.79 18.85 -4.87
C THR A 127 3.53 18.06 -5.23
N ILE A 128 2.57 18.75 -5.87
CA ILE A 128 1.38 18.13 -6.46
C ILE A 128 1.65 17.82 -7.93
N PHE A 129 1.25 16.63 -8.36
CA PHE A 129 1.32 16.16 -9.75
C PHE A 129 -0.09 16.02 -10.33
N PRO A 130 -0.26 15.98 -11.66
CA PRO A 130 -1.54 15.63 -12.26
C PRO A 130 -2.03 14.28 -11.72
N HIS A 131 -3.35 14.13 -11.60
CA HIS A 131 -3.95 12.85 -11.30
C HIS A 131 -3.65 11.80 -12.38
N ASN A 132 -3.82 10.53 -12.05
CA ASN A 132 -3.47 9.42 -12.94
C ASN A 132 -4.13 9.52 -14.31
N ILE A 133 -5.37 10.03 -14.42
CA ILE A 133 -6.03 10.23 -15.73
C ILE A 133 -5.22 11.16 -16.64
N GLY A 134 -4.64 12.22 -16.10
CA GLY A 134 -3.72 13.10 -16.83
C GLY A 134 -2.39 12.43 -17.17
N LEU A 135 -1.85 11.64 -16.25
CA LEU A 135 -0.63 10.86 -16.47
C LEU A 135 -0.84 9.77 -17.51
N GLY A 136 -2.04 9.17 -17.57
CA GLY A 136 -2.45 8.24 -18.62
C GLY A 136 -2.37 8.87 -20.01
N CYS A 137 -2.82 10.13 -20.14
CA CYS A 137 -2.69 10.88 -21.40
C CYS A 137 -1.23 11.10 -21.82
N SER A 138 -0.29 11.20 -20.87
CA SER A 138 1.14 11.30 -21.20
C SER A 138 1.70 10.02 -21.80
N ASN A 139 1.16 8.87 -21.41
CA ASN A 139 1.60 7.53 -21.79
C ASN A 139 3.13 7.31 -21.67
N ASP A 140 3.72 7.90 -20.63
CA ASP A 140 5.18 7.99 -20.41
C ASP A 140 5.56 7.31 -19.09
N GLU A 141 6.03 6.06 -19.18
CA GLU A 141 6.44 5.24 -18.03
C GLU A 141 7.61 5.86 -17.26
N ASP A 142 8.59 6.45 -17.95
CA ASP A 142 9.72 7.10 -17.28
C ASP A 142 9.27 8.29 -16.46
N LEU A 143 8.36 9.10 -17.00
CA LEU A 143 7.78 10.22 -16.29
C LEU A 143 7.02 9.75 -15.02
N VAL A 144 6.15 8.75 -15.15
CA VAL A 144 5.38 8.20 -14.01
C VAL A 144 6.31 7.64 -12.95
N ARG A 145 7.36 6.90 -13.33
CA ARG A 145 8.36 6.39 -12.38
C ARG A 145 9.08 7.53 -11.66
N ARG A 146 9.48 8.60 -12.36
CA ARG A 146 10.13 9.78 -11.75
C ARG A 146 9.20 10.54 -10.80
N ILE A 147 7.92 10.65 -11.12
CA ILE A 147 6.89 11.26 -10.26
C ILE A 147 6.77 10.45 -8.96
N SER A 148 6.59 9.13 -9.06
CA SER A 148 6.44 8.26 -7.90
C SER A 148 7.70 8.23 -7.03
N ALA A 149 8.90 8.28 -7.64
CA ALA A 149 10.15 8.40 -6.90
C ALA A 149 10.30 9.79 -6.21
N ALA A 150 9.79 10.87 -6.82
CA ALA A 150 9.73 12.18 -6.17
C ALA A 150 8.77 12.16 -4.97
N THR A 151 7.58 11.59 -5.15
CA THR A 151 6.59 11.40 -4.07
C THR A 151 7.17 10.57 -2.93
N ALA A 152 7.86 9.46 -3.22
CA ALA A 152 8.50 8.62 -2.20
C ALA A 152 9.51 9.40 -1.36
N ARG A 153 10.34 10.26 -1.98
CA ARG A 153 11.27 11.12 -1.24
C ARG A 153 10.55 12.12 -0.33
N GLU A 154 9.46 12.73 -0.81
CA GLU A 154 8.69 13.69 -0.01
C GLU A 154 7.95 13.01 1.15
N VAL A 155 7.40 11.80 0.93
CA VAL A 155 6.78 10.98 1.99
C VAL A 155 7.83 10.59 3.04
N GLN A 156 9.00 10.12 2.62
CA GLN A 156 10.11 9.82 3.54
C GLN A 156 10.61 11.07 4.30
N ALA A 157 10.53 12.26 3.71
CA ALA A 157 10.92 13.49 4.40
C ALA A 157 10.02 13.80 5.62
N THR A 158 8.77 13.36 5.60
CA THR A 158 7.83 13.46 6.72
C THR A 158 7.87 12.26 7.66
N GLY A 159 8.71 11.27 7.36
CA GLY A 159 8.90 10.08 8.19
C GLY A 159 7.99 8.91 7.88
N LEU A 160 7.05 9.07 6.95
CA LEU A 160 6.08 8.03 6.63
C LEU A 160 6.67 6.93 5.74
N ASP A 161 6.08 5.74 5.79
CA ASP A 161 6.71 4.53 5.25
C ASP A 161 5.94 3.91 4.08
N TRP A 162 4.65 4.23 3.93
CA TRP A 162 3.73 3.50 3.06
C TRP A 162 2.72 4.46 2.40
N THR A 163 2.50 4.31 1.08
CA THR A 163 1.42 5.02 0.38
C THR A 163 0.36 4.06 -0.12
N PHE A 164 -0.92 4.49 -0.05
CA PHE A 164 -2.05 3.75 -0.65
C PHE A 164 -2.19 4.09 -2.14
N ALA A 165 -1.10 3.87 -2.88
CA ALA A 165 -0.97 4.11 -4.31
C ALA A 165 0.01 3.11 -4.95
N PRO A 166 -0.11 2.81 -6.27
CA PRO A 166 -1.01 3.41 -7.23
C PRO A 166 -2.41 2.80 -7.27
N CYS A 167 -3.40 3.60 -7.71
CA CYS A 167 -4.66 3.06 -8.20
C CYS A 167 -4.43 2.45 -9.59
N VAL A 168 -4.69 1.14 -9.72
CA VAL A 168 -4.59 0.37 -10.96
C VAL A 168 -5.95 -0.13 -11.43
N ALA A 169 -7.01 0.58 -11.05
CA ALA A 169 -8.36 0.38 -11.57
C ALA A 169 -8.41 0.71 -13.06
N VAL A 170 -9.15 -0.10 -13.83
CA VAL A 170 -9.43 0.16 -15.24
C VAL A 170 -10.81 0.82 -15.33
N ALA A 171 -10.87 2.13 -15.56
CA ALA A 171 -12.11 2.90 -15.55
C ALA A 171 -12.87 2.74 -16.87
N GLN A 172 -14.11 2.23 -16.80
CA GLN A 172 -14.94 1.99 -17.98
C GLN A 172 -16.16 2.93 -18.06
N ASP A 173 -16.48 3.61 -16.98
CA ASP A 173 -17.63 4.52 -16.92
C ASP A 173 -17.19 5.85 -16.31
N GLU A 174 -17.24 6.91 -17.09
CA GLU A 174 -16.83 8.28 -16.70
C GLU A 174 -17.72 8.87 -15.59
N ARG A 175 -18.90 8.30 -15.32
CA ARG A 175 -19.76 8.68 -14.19
C ARG A 175 -19.25 8.22 -12.86
N TRP A 176 -18.27 7.30 -12.84
CA TRP A 176 -17.61 6.86 -11.62
C TRP A 176 -16.78 8.00 -11.03
N GLY A 177 -17.14 8.44 -9.81
CA GLY A 177 -16.52 9.59 -9.17
C GLY A 177 -15.02 9.52 -8.94
N ARG A 178 -14.43 8.31 -9.04
CA ARG A 178 -12.98 8.04 -8.88
C ARG A 178 -12.27 7.77 -10.22
N THR A 179 -12.93 8.01 -11.37
CA THR A 179 -12.33 7.84 -12.70
C THR A 179 -10.98 8.58 -12.82
N TYR A 180 -10.84 9.74 -12.18
CA TYR A 180 -9.60 10.53 -12.21
C TYR A 180 -8.41 9.84 -11.53
N GLU A 181 -8.64 8.87 -10.65
CA GLU A 181 -7.59 8.07 -10.01
C GLU A 181 -7.06 6.94 -10.93
N SER A 182 -7.78 6.58 -11.99
CA SER A 182 -7.36 5.60 -13.00
C SER A 182 -6.45 6.23 -14.04
N PHE A 183 -5.45 5.47 -14.52
CA PHE A 183 -4.62 5.90 -15.65
C PHE A 183 -5.36 5.87 -16.98
N SER A 184 -6.31 4.94 -17.20
CA SER A 184 -6.98 4.73 -18.48
C SER A 184 -8.15 3.76 -18.38
N GLU A 185 -8.97 3.74 -19.42
CA GLU A 185 -9.90 2.65 -19.74
C GLU A 185 -9.21 1.44 -20.41
N ASP A 186 -7.97 1.62 -20.88
CA ASP A 186 -7.15 0.58 -21.50
C ASP A 186 -6.33 -0.16 -20.43
N PRO A 187 -6.57 -1.47 -20.21
CA PRO A 187 -5.86 -2.25 -19.21
C PRO A 187 -4.34 -2.34 -19.45
N ASP A 188 -3.88 -2.20 -20.69
CA ASP A 188 -2.45 -2.23 -21.01
C ASP A 188 -1.74 -0.94 -20.58
N ILE A 189 -2.39 0.21 -20.76
CA ILE A 189 -1.90 1.49 -20.27
C ILE A 189 -1.88 1.49 -18.73
N VAL A 190 -2.97 1.06 -18.10
CA VAL A 190 -3.05 0.95 -16.62
C VAL A 190 -1.94 0.04 -16.09
N THR A 191 -1.71 -1.10 -16.73
CA THR A 191 -0.67 -2.05 -16.35
C THR A 191 0.72 -1.43 -16.41
N ARG A 192 1.10 -0.83 -17.54
CA ARG A 192 2.44 -0.27 -17.73
C ARG A 192 2.72 0.91 -16.81
N LEU A 193 1.78 1.85 -16.71
CA LEU A 193 1.95 3.05 -15.88
C LEU A 193 1.83 2.72 -14.39
N GLY A 194 0.96 1.78 -13.99
CA GLY A 194 0.89 1.27 -12.63
C GLY A 194 2.21 0.63 -12.19
N ASN A 195 2.82 -0.19 -13.04
CA ASN A 195 4.13 -0.79 -12.76
C ASN A 195 5.23 0.24 -12.66
N ALA A 196 5.27 1.22 -13.55
CA ALA A 196 6.22 2.33 -13.48
C ALA A 196 6.08 3.10 -12.16
N SER A 197 4.85 3.28 -11.68
CA SER A 197 4.56 3.92 -10.39
C SER A 197 5.10 3.08 -9.21
N ILE A 198 4.84 1.77 -9.17
CA ILE A 198 5.34 0.86 -8.12
C ILE A 198 6.88 0.89 -8.09
N GLN A 199 7.53 0.78 -9.24
CA GLN A 199 8.98 0.88 -9.35
C GLN A 199 9.52 2.22 -8.82
N GLY A 200 8.80 3.31 -9.07
CA GLY A 200 9.15 4.63 -8.56
C GLY A 200 9.05 4.73 -7.04
N TYR A 201 7.99 4.19 -6.44
CA TYR A 201 7.81 4.18 -4.98
C TYR A 201 8.80 3.26 -4.27
N GLN A 202 8.95 2.02 -4.74
CA GLN A 202 9.71 0.97 -4.04
C GLN A 202 11.20 0.90 -4.43
N GLY A 203 11.59 1.51 -5.56
CA GLY A 203 12.96 1.46 -6.05
C GLY A 203 13.46 0.03 -6.25
N SER A 204 14.75 -0.19 -6.01
CA SER A 204 15.36 -1.52 -6.06
C SER A 204 15.26 -2.30 -4.74
N SER A 205 15.00 -1.61 -3.63
CA SER A 205 14.85 -2.20 -2.29
C SER A 205 14.05 -1.26 -1.39
N LEU A 206 13.24 -1.81 -0.49
CA LEU A 206 12.38 -1.04 0.43
C LEU A 206 13.12 -0.40 1.60
N ASP A 207 14.33 -0.84 1.93
CA ASP A 207 15.14 -0.34 3.05
C ASP A 207 15.95 0.92 2.73
N GLN A 208 15.82 1.43 1.50
CA GLN A 208 16.50 2.65 1.08
C GLN A 208 15.82 3.90 1.65
N SER A 209 16.61 4.94 1.87
CA SER A 209 16.14 6.18 2.48
C SER A 209 15.26 7.07 1.58
N ASN A 210 15.00 6.65 0.37
CA ASN A 210 14.23 7.36 -0.67
C ASN A 210 13.12 6.50 -1.27
N THR A 211 12.81 5.36 -0.65
CA THR A 211 11.76 4.42 -1.08
C THR A 211 10.69 4.28 0.00
N ILE A 212 9.48 3.96 -0.40
CA ILE A 212 8.33 3.67 0.46
C ILE A 212 7.61 2.44 -0.06
N LEU A 213 6.83 1.80 0.79
CA LEU A 213 5.94 0.73 0.37
C LEU A 213 4.83 1.26 -0.54
N ALA A 214 4.60 0.60 -1.67
CA ALA A 214 3.46 0.85 -2.55
C ALA A 214 2.27 -0.05 -2.18
N CYS A 215 1.06 0.39 -2.55
CA CYS A 215 -0.17 -0.39 -2.42
C CYS A 215 -0.94 -0.33 -3.74
N ALA A 216 -0.95 -1.44 -4.49
CA ALA A 216 -1.81 -1.52 -5.67
C ALA A 216 -3.28 -1.61 -5.24
N LYS A 217 -4.15 -0.75 -5.80
CA LYS A 217 -5.56 -0.65 -5.41
C LYS A 217 -6.47 -0.36 -6.60
N HIS A 218 -7.74 -0.72 -6.56
CA HIS A 218 -8.43 -1.54 -5.56
C HIS A 218 -8.73 -2.90 -6.16
N TYR A 219 -8.37 -3.98 -5.50
CA TYR A 219 -8.57 -5.34 -5.99
C TYR A 219 -10.00 -5.79 -5.72
N VAL A 220 -10.90 -5.95 -6.71
CA VAL A 220 -10.71 -5.81 -8.15
C VAL A 220 -12.01 -5.36 -8.84
N GLY A 221 -11.87 -4.54 -9.88
CA GLY A 221 -12.96 -4.22 -10.80
C GLY A 221 -13.80 -2.99 -10.45
N ASP A 222 -13.38 -2.17 -9.49
CA ASP A 222 -14.08 -0.96 -9.04
C ASP A 222 -14.36 0.07 -10.15
N GLY A 223 -13.54 0.10 -11.20
CA GLY A 223 -13.76 0.94 -12.40
C GLY A 223 -14.81 0.40 -13.38
N ASN A 224 -15.45 -0.76 -13.12
CA ASN A 224 -16.43 -1.40 -14.00
C ASN A 224 -17.68 -1.87 -13.25
N THR A 225 -18.10 -1.19 -12.21
CA THR A 225 -19.34 -1.49 -11.51
C THR A 225 -20.55 -0.99 -12.33
N ILE A 226 -21.66 -1.72 -12.23
CA ILE A 226 -22.88 -1.40 -12.98
C ILE A 226 -23.63 -0.25 -12.31
N TYR A 227 -23.99 0.78 -13.09
CA TYR A 227 -24.82 1.87 -12.60
C TYR A 227 -26.17 1.35 -12.09
N GLY A 228 -26.58 1.81 -10.94
CA GLY A 228 -27.81 1.37 -10.26
C GLY A 228 -27.58 0.29 -9.20
N THR A 229 -26.41 -0.34 -9.14
CA THR A 229 -26.11 -1.40 -8.17
C THR A 229 -25.35 -0.91 -6.94
N GLY A 230 -24.80 0.30 -6.98
CA GLY A 230 -23.97 0.85 -5.91
C GLY A 230 -24.74 1.71 -4.91
N MET A 231 -23.99 2.45 -4.12
CA MET A 231 -24.53 3.35 -3.09
C MET A 231 -25.53 4.34 -3.70
N HIS A 232 -26.64 4.53 -3.02
CA HIS A 232 -27.74 5.42 -3.44
C HIS A 232 -28.25 5.16 -4.86
N GLY A 233 -28.18 3.90 -5.33
CA GLY A 233 -28.59 3.53 -6.69
C GLY A 233 -27.68 4.12 -7.78
N LYS A 234 -26.42 4.40 -7.44
CA LYS A 234 -25.40 4.90 -8.37
C LYS A 234 -24.39 3.81 -8.72
N ILE A 235 -23.18 4.19 -9.08
CA ILE A 235 -22.10 3.30 -9.54
C ILE A 235 -21.11 2.96 -8.42
N ASP A 236 -20.94 3.86 -7.45
CA ASP A 236 -19.94 3.70 -6.40
C ASP A 236 -20.22 2.47 -5.53
N ARG A 237 -19.20 1.63 -5.29
CA ARG A 237 -19.29 0.38 -4.52
C ARG A 237 -20.33 -0.63 -5.05
N GLY A 238 -20.62 -0.54 -6.36
CA GLY A 238 -21.61 -1.37 -7.05
C GLY A 238 -21.14 -2.79 -7.31
N ASP A 239 -21.88 -3.50 -8.15
CA ASP A 239 -21.59 -4.88 -8.53
C ASP A 239 -20.92 -4.96 -9.89
N VAL A 240 -19.96 -5.86 -10.05
CA VAL A 240 -19.30 -6.22 -11.29
C VAL A 240 -19.90 -7.53 -11.79
N LEU A 241 -20.54 -7.50 -12.97
CA LEU A 241 -21.24 -8.66 -13.53
C LEU A 241 -20.46 -9.38 -14.64
N LEU A 242 -19.17 -9.08 -14.78
CA LEU A 242 -18.29 -9.74 -15.74
C LEU A 242 -18.12 -11.23 -15.43
N ASP A 243 -17.94 -12.03 -16.48
CA ASP A 243 -17.44 -13.39 -16.29
C ASP A 243 -15.97 -13.38 -15.81
N GLU A 244 -15.52 -14.50 -15.30
CA GLU A 244 -14.17 -14.61 -14.74
C GLU A 244 -13.08 -14.41 -15.78
N LYS A 245 -13.30 -14.83 -17.02
CA LYS A 245 -12.32 -14.69 -18.11
C LYS A 245 -12.06 -13.20 -18.42
N GLU A 246 -13.14 -12.43 -18.47
CA GLU A 246 -13.03 -10.99 -18.72
C GLU A 246 -12.47 -10.26 -17.52
N LEU A 247 -12.89 -10.58 -16.29
CA LEU A 247 -12.34 -10.05 -15.04
C LEU A 247 -10.82 -10.28 -15.00
N ARG A 248 -10.36 -11.49 -15.34
CA ARG A 248 -8.93 -11.84 -15.34
C ARG A 248 -8.15 -11.09 -16.41
N SER A 249 -8.66 -11.04 -17.62
CA SER A 249 -7.91 -10.49 -18.76
C SER A 249 -7.77 -8.97 -18.73
N LYS A 250 -8.70 -8.26 -18.11
CA LYS A 250 -8.73 -6.80 -18.07
C LYS A 250 -8.40 -6.22 -16.69
N TYR A 251 -9.02 -6.73 -15.62
CA TYR A 251 -8.99 -6.10 -14.30
C TYR A 251 -8.02 -6.75 -13.33
N ILE A 252 -7.81 -8.08 -13.41
CA ILE A 252 -6.78 -8.77 -12.60
C ILE A 252 -5.39 -8.60 -13.21
N LYS A 253 -5.27 -8.43 -14.52
CA LYS A 253 -4.00 -8.26 -15.23
C LYS A 253 -3.09 -7.19 -14.62
N PRO A 254 -3.53 -5.95 -14.31
CA PRO A 254 -2.67 -4.94 -13.67
C PRO A 254 -2.10 -5.39 -12.32
N PHE A 255 -2.87 -6.14 -11.54
CA PHE A 255 -2.40 -6.67 -10.25
C PHE A 255 -1.41 -7.80 -10.40
N LYS A 256 -1.60 -8.69 -11.41
CA LYS A 256 -0.63 -9.75 -11.71
C LYS A 256 0.74 -9.15 -12.02
N GLU A 257 0.77 -8.16 -12.89
CA GLU A 257 2.00 -7.46 -13.24
C GLU A 257 2.59 -6.65 -12.07
N ALA A 258 1.74 -6.06 -11.21
CA ALA A 258 2.19 -5.42 -9.98
C ALA A 258 2.89 -6.41 -9.04
N ILE A 259 2.38 -7.63 -8.92
CA ILE A 259 2.99 -8.71 -8.14
C ILE A 259 4.34 -9.13 -8.74
N ASP A 260 4.42 -9.26 -10.05
CA ASP A 260 5.66 -9.60 -10.76
C ASP A 260 6.72 -8.49 -10.61
N ASN A 261 6.30 -7.25 -10.33
CA ASN A 261 7.14 -6.12 -9.96
C ASN A 261 7.29 -5.95 -8.43
N ASN A 262 7.02 -6.99 -7.65
CA ASN A 262 7.24 -7.06 -6.20
C ASN A 262 6.48 -6.00 -5.38
N VAL A 263 5.25 -5.62 -5.77
CA VAL A 263 4.42 -4.78 -4.92
C VAL A 263 4.24 -5.40 -3.53
N GLY A 264 4.48 -4.62 -2.48
CA GLY A 264 4.49 -5.18 -1.12
C GLY A 264 3.13 -5.19 -0.43
N SER A 265 2.13 -4.44 -0.92
CA SER A 265 0.76 -4.49 -0.39
C SER A 265 -0.28 -4.34 -1.49
N ILE A 266 -1.46 -4.93 -1.29
CA ILE A 266 -2.62 -4.81 -2.18
C ILE A 266 -3.84 -4.51 -1.31
N MET A 267 -4.61 -3.48 -1.72
CA MET A 267 -5.86 -3.10 -1.06
C MET A 267 -7.05 -3.65 -1.84
N VAL A 268 -7.98 -4.28 -1.11
CA VAL A 268 -9.21 -4.83 -1.69
C VAL A 268 -10.24 -3.73 -1.94
N SER A 269 -11.09 -3.90 -2.95
CA SER A 269 -12.11 -2.92 -3.32
C SER A 269 -13.42 -3.11 -2.55
N TYR A 270 -14.18 -2.01 -2.38
CA TYR A 270 -15.52 -2.01 -1.77
C TYR A 270 -16.59 -2.72 -2.58
N ASN A 271 -16.41 -2.83 -3.90
CA ASN A 271 -17.44 -3.35 -4.78
C ASN A 271 -17.70 -4.85 -4.56
N SER A 272 -18.73 -5.35 -5.20
CA SER A 272 -19.01 -6.78 -5.29
C SER A 272 -18.60 -7.34 -6.66
N TRP A 273 -18.39 -8.64 -6.74
CA TRP A 273 -18.35 -9.38 -7.98
C TRP A 273 -19.41 -10.47 -7.91
N GLN A 274 -20.35 -10.47 -8.87
CA GLN A 274 -21.50 -11.38 -8.90
C GLN A 274 -22.26 -11.40 -7.55
N SER A 275 -22.48 -10.21 -7.00
CA SER A 275 -23.21 -9.95 -5.76
C SER A 275 -22.49 -10.37 -4.46
N GLU A 276 -21.26 -10.88 -4.51
CA GLU A 276 -20.45 -11.15 -3.33
C GLU A 276 -19.45 -10.02 -3.07
N LYS A 277 -19.48 -9.44 -1.85
CA LYS A 277 -18.56 -8.37 -1.43
C LYS A 277 -17.11 -8.87 -1.48
N LEU A 278 -16.22 -8.09 -2.14
CA LEU A 278 -14.84 -8.51 -2.39
C LEU A 278 -14.02 -8.68 -1.11
N HIS A 279 -14.26 -7.89 -0.07
CA HIS A 279 -13.59 -8.05 1.22
C HIS A 279 -13.87 -9.40 1.91
N GLY A 280 -14.98 -10.07 1.55
CA GLY A 280 -15.32 -11.42 1.99
C GLY A 280 -15.04 -12.51 0.97
N HIS A 281 -14.55 -12.17 -0.22
CA HIS A 281 -14.49 -13.06 -1.38
C HIS A 281 -13.26 -13.98 -1.33
N LYS A 282 -13.40 -15.12 -0.67
CA LYS A 282 -12.31 -16.08 -0.44
C LYS A 282 -11.62 -16.57 -1.71
N TYR A 283 -12.39 -16.84 -2.77
CA TYR A 283 -11.80 -17.35 -4.02
C TYR A 283 -10.83 -16.32 -4.63
N LEU A 284 -11.27 -15.07 -4.80
CA LEU A 284 -10.42 -14.05 -5.41
C LEU A 284 -9.20 -13.69 -4.56
N ILE A 285 -9.34 -13.62 -3.23
CA ILE A 285 -8.22 -13.25 -2.36
C ILE A 285 -7.28 -14.43 -2.09
N ASN A 286 -7.80 -15.58 -1.66
CA ASN A 286 -6.94 -16.71 -1.29
C ASN A 286 -6.48 -17.51 -2.49
N GLU A 287 -7.41 -17.94 -3.36
CA GLU A 287 -7.05 -18.88 -4.42
C GLU A 287 -6.37 -18.12 -5.57
N VAL A 288 -6.96 -17.02 -6.06
CA VAL A 288 -6.41 -16.27 -7.20
C VAL A 288 -5.22 -15.41 -6.77
N LEU A 289 -5.42 -14.45 -5.84
CA LEU A 289 -4.38 -13.47 -5.50
C LEU A 289 -3.19 -14.13 -4.78
N LYS A 290 -3.45 -14.84 -3.68
CA LYS A 290 -2.35 -15.36 -2.84
C LYS A 290 -1.72 -16.62 -3.40
N LYS A 291 -2.52 -17.61 -3.86
CA LYS A 291 -1.99 -18.91 -4.30
C LYS A 291 -1.58 -18.92 -5.76
N GLU A 292 -2.50 -18.60 -6.68
CA GLU A 292 -2.25 -18.68 -8.11
C GLU A 292 -1.24 -17.63 -8.56
N MET A 293 -1.48 -16.34 -8.22
CA MET A 293 -0.56 -15.25 -8.56
C MET A 293 0.65 -15.16 -7.63
N LYS A 294 0.70 -15.99 -6.56
CA LYS A 294 1.82 -16.11 -5.62
C LYS A 294 2.17 -14.80 -4.91
N PHE A 295 1.18 -13.98 -4.59
CA PHE A 295 1.40 -12.73 -3.88
C PHE A 295 2.07 -12.96 -2.51
N LYS A 296 3.22 -12.35 -2.28
CA LYS A 296 4.03 -12.51 -1.06
C LYS A 296 3.86 -11.38 -0.04
N GLY A 297 3.37 -10.21 -0.47
CA GLY A 297 3.05 -9.11 0.41
C GLY A 297 1.80 -9.37 1.26
N PHE A 298 1.29 -8.36 1.93
CA PHE A 298 0.06 -8.45 2.71
C PHE A 298 -1.12 -7.78 2.01
N VAL A 299 -2.30 -8.32 2.27
CA VAL A 299 -3.59 -7.79 1.78
C VAL A 299 -4.20 -6.91 2.87
N VAL A 300 -4.50 -5.66 2.53
CA VAL A 300 -5.16 -4.70 3.42
C VAL A 300 -6.61 -4.45 2.97
N SER A 301 -7.52 -4.26 3.92
CA SER A 301 -8.87 -3.77 3.60
C SER A 301 -8.85 -2.28 3.25
N ASP A 302 -9.92 -1.79 2.60
CA ASP A 302 -10.18 -0.37 2.49
C ASP A 302 -10.82 0.17 3.78
N TRP A 303 -11.03 1.50 3.87
CA TRP A 303 -11.54 2.26 5.02
C TRP A 303 -12.88 1.73 5.51
N ALA A 304 -12.92 1.11 6.71
CA ALA A 304 -14.10 0.46 7.29
C ALA A 304 -14.84 -0.52 6.34
N ALA A 305 -14.16 -1.05 5.34
CA ALA A 305 -14.84 -1.76 4.25
C ALA A 305 -15.36 -3.14 4.64
N ILE A 306 -14.80 -3.77 5.67
CA ILE A 306 -15.32 -5.05 6.17
C ILE A 306 -16.71 -4.90 6.82
N ASP A 307 -17.07 -3.69 7.29
CA ASP A 307 -18.37 -3.41 7.88
C ASP A 307 -19.52 -3.60 6.88
N GLU A 308 -19.21 -3.57 5.57
CA GLU A 308 -20.20 -3.75 4.50
C GLU A 308 -20.46 -5.22 4.11
N ILE A 309 -19.77 -6.19 4.74
CA ILE A 309 -19.93 -7.62 4.40
C ILE A 309 -21.22 -8.19 5.00
N ASP A 310 -21.45 -7.98 6.28
CA ASP A 310 -22.63 -8.46 7.02
C ASP A 310 -23.06 -7.40 8.05
N LYS A 311 -24.33 -7.41 8.46
CA LYS A 311 -24.84 -6.54 9.52
C LYS A 311 -24.25 -6.87 10.90
N ASP A 312 -23.87 -8.13 11.09
CA ASP A 312 -23.18 -8.62 12.28
C ASP A 312 -21.67 -8.45 12.08
N TYR A 313 -21.08 -7.52 12.80
CA TYR A 313 -19.65 -7.17 12.64
C TYR A 313 -18.72 -8.36 12.93
N LYS A 314 -19.07 -9.24 13.90
CA LYS A 314 -18.28 -10.46 14.16
C LYS A 314 -18.27 -11.39 12.94
N LYS A 315 -19.39 -11.54 12.24
CA LYS A 315 -19.44 -12.31 10.99
C LYS A 315 -18.62 -11.67 9.90
N SER A 316 -18.67 -10.34 9.76
CA SER A 316 -17.84 -9.59 8.83
C SER A 316 -16.34 -9.84 9.07
N ILE A 317 -15.89 -9.79 10.32
CA ILE A 317 -14.50 -10.08 10.72
C ILE A 317 -14.13 -11.52 10.34
N ILE A 318 -14.97 -12.50 10.71
CA ILE A 318 -14.73 -13.92 10.42
C ILE A 318 -14.60 -14.15 8.90
N GLN A 319 -15.52 -13.58 8.12
CA GLN A 319 -15.51 -13.74 6.67
C GLN A 319 -14.30 -13.06 6.03
N ALA A 320 -14.01 -11.81 6.37
CA ALA A 320 -12.87 -11.06 5.82
C ALA A 320 -11.52 -11.73 6.10
N VAL A 321 -11.28 -12.10 7.36
CA VAL A 321 -10.01 -12.71 7.76
C VAL A 321 -9.84 -14.09 7.13
N ASN A 322 -10.91 -14.93 7.11
CA ASN A 322 -10.88 -16.23 6.44
C ASN A 322 -10.82 -16.13 4.92
N ALA A 323 -11.30 -15.03 4.33
CA ALA A 323 -11.12 -14.74 2.91
C ALA A 323 -9.66 -14.41 2.55
N GLY A 324 -8.86 -13.96 3.51
CA GLY A 324 -7.43 -13.71 3.29
C GLY A 324 -6.97 -12.28 3.55
N ILE A 325 -7.81 -11.40 4.12
CA ILE A 325 -7.37 -10.08 4.57
C ILE A 325 -6.34 -10.25 5.70
N ASP A 326 -5.19 -9.59 5.58
CA ASP A 326 -4.09 -9.69 6.53
C ASP A 326 -4.07 -8.52 7.51
N MET A 327 -4.36 -7.32 7.02
CA MET A 327 -4.47 -6.11 7.83
C MET A 327 -5.82 -5.47 7.59
N VAL A 328 -6.54 -5.15 8.67
CA VAL A 328 -7.85 -4.50 8.58
C VAL A 328 -7.70 -3.02 8.90
N MET A 329 -8.12 -2.17 7.95
CA MET A 329 -8.22 -0.74 8.13
C MET A 329 -9.51 -0.43 8.90
N VAL A 330 -9.38 -0.37 10.23
CA VAL A 330 -10.43 0.07 11.14
C VAL A 330 -10.12 1.50 11.51
N PRO A 331 -10.66 2.50 10.78
CA PRO A 331 -10.22 3.88 10.96
C PRO A 331 -10.48 4.42 12.36
N GLY A 332 -11.39 3.79 13.08
CA GLY A 332 -11.91 4.24 14.37
C GLY A 332 -13.32 4.78 14.22
N GLN A 333 -13.88 5.28 15.30
CA GLN A 333 -15.27 5.74 15.35
C GLN A 333 -15.43 7.12 14.72
N PHE A 334 -15.34 7.19 13.39
CA PHE A 334 -15.45 8.44 12.59
C PHE A 334 -16.89 8.93 12.42
N ILE A 335 -17.88 8.05 12.66
CA ILE A 335 -19.30 8.36 12.84
C ILE A 335 -19.82 7.51 14.00
N GLU A 336 -20.94 7.92 14.63
CA GLU A 336 -21.50 7.23 15.81
C GLU A 336 -21.78 5.73 15.57
N SER A 337 -22.16 5.34 14.34
CA SER A 337 -22.46 3.96 13.97
C SER A 337 -21.24 3.16 13.51
N ALA A 338 -20.05 3.75 13.43
CA ALA A 338 -18.84 3.04 12.99
C ALA A 338 -18.28 2.17 14.10
N ASN A 339 -17.80 0.98 13.74
CA ASN A 339 -17.14 0.08 14.66
C ASN A 339 -15.78 0.65 15.08
N SER A 340 -15.41 0.46 16.34
CA SER A 340 -14.11 0.90 16.84
C SER A 340 -13.02 -0.17 16.60
N TYR A 341 -11.74 0.26 16.63
CA TYR A 341 -10.63 -0.69 16.60
C TYR A 341 -10.59 -1.58 17.85
N ILE A 342 -11.18 -1.13 18.97
CA ILE A 342 -11.28 -1.93 20.20
C ILE A 342 -12.27 -3.06 19.97
N ASP A 343 -13.46 -2.78 19.40
CA ASP A 343 -14.45 -3.80 19.06
C ASP A 343 -13.86 -4.83 18.08
N PHE A 344 -13.14 -4.36 17.06
CA PHE A 344 -12.46 -5.25 16.11
C PHE A 344 -11.49 -6.19 16.82
N ILE A 345 -10.62 -5.68 17.68
CA ILE A 345 -9.61 -6.45 18.41
C ILE A 345 -10.28 -7.52 19.30
N GLU A 346 -11.30 -7.12 20.07
CA GLU A 346 -11.97 -8.07 20.98
C GLU A 346 -12.75 -9.14 20.21
N LEU A 347 -13.52 -8.76 19.18
CA LEU A 347 -14.28 -9.72 18.37
C LEU A 347 -13.39 -10.66 17.56
N LEU A 348 -12.24 -10.17 17.08
CA LEU A 348 -11.24 -11.00 16.39
C LEU A 348 -10.65 -12.04 17.36
N LYS A 349 -10.29 -11.63 18.58
CA LYS A 349 -9.80 -12.54 19.63
C LYS A 349 -10.84 -13.60 19.96
N GLU A 350 -12.09 -13.20 20.18
CA GLU A 350 -13.18 -14.14 20.42
C GLU A 350 -13.33 -15.16 19.27
N SER A 351 -13.28 -14.69 18.02
CA SER A 351 -13.43 -15.55 16.83
C SER A 351 -12.28 -16.55 16.65
N ILE A 352 -11.11 -16.22 17.18
CA ILE A 352 -9.97 -17.16 17.23
C ILE A 352 -10.15 -18.16 18.36
N GLN A 353 -10.60 -17.73 19.54
CA GLN A 353 -10.81 -18.57 20.71
C GLN A 353 -11.95 -19.57 20.52
N ASP A 354 -13.04 -19.18 19.84
CA ASP A 354 -14.16 -20.07 19.52
C ASP A 354 -13.86 -20.99 18.30
N GLY A 355 -12.72 -20.81 17.64
CA GLY A 355 -12.26 -21.61 16.51
C GLY A 355 -12.87 -21.25 15.15
N SER A 356 -13.66 -20.18 15.06
CA SER A 356 -14.21 -19.65 13.80
C SER A 356 -13.09 -19.14 12.86
N ILE A 357 -11.98 -18.69 13.43
CA ILE A 357 -10.75 -18.35 12.70
C ILE A 357 -9.61 -19.22 13.25
N LYS A 358 -8.91 -19.90 12.36
CA LYS A 358 -7.80 -20.78 12.76
C LYS A 358 -6.53 -19.98 13.01
N MET A 359 -5.74 -20.36 14.04
CA MET A 359 -4.48 -19.70 14.40
C MET A 359 -3.48 -19.63 13.22
N ASN A 360 -3.41 -20.66 12.38
CA ASN A 360 -2.53 -20.65 11.21
C ASN A 360 -2.87 -19.56 10.19
N ARG A 361 -4.17 -19.12 10.11
CA ARG A 361 -4.57 -17.99 9.27
C ARG A 361 -4.03 -16.67 9.85
N ILE A 362 -4.05 -16.55 11.17
CA ILE A 362 -3.50 -15.41 11.89
C ILE A 362 -1.97 -15.36 11.73
N ASP A 363 -1.32 -16.50 11.89
CA ASP A 363 0.14 -16.61 11.72
C ASP A 363 0.58 -16.25 10.28
N ASP A 364 -0.18 -16.65 9.25
CA ASP A 364 0.08 -16.24 7.87
C ASP A 364 -0.07 -14.72 7.70
N ALA A 365 -1.13 -14.10 8.24
CA ALA A 365 -1.33 -12.66 8.16
C ALA A 365 -0.17 -11.89 8.81
N VAL A 366 0.15 -12.24 10.03
CA VAL A 366 1.20 -11.59 10.81
C VAL A 366 2.57 -11.78 10.16
N SER A 367 2.86 -12.99 9.66
CA SER A 367 4.12 -13.28 8.94
C SER A 367 4.29 -12.39 7.72
N ARG A 368 3.24 -12.18 6.92
CA ARG A 368 3.27 -11.29 5.75
C ARG A 368 3.55 -9.84 6.14
N ILE A 369 2.87 -9.33 7.17
CA ILE A 369 3.08 -7.98 7.69
C ILE A 369 4.50 -7.79 8.20
N LEU A 370 5.01 -8.74 9.00
CA LEU A 370 6.35 -8.69 9.56
C LEU A 370 7.45 -8.80 8.51
N ASN A 371 7.25 -9.65 7.48
CA ASN A 371 8.18 -9.74 6.34
C ASN A 371 8.36 -8.38 5.65
N ILE A 372 7.27 -7.65 5.41
CA ILE A 372 7.35 -6.30 4.84
C ILE A 372 8.04 -5.34 5.80
N LYS A 373 7.73 -5.35 7.10
CA LYS A 373 8.39 -4.47 8.09
C LYS A 373 9.90 -4.70 8.16
N TYR A 374 10.36 -5.96 8.11
CA TYR A 374 11.79 -6.29 8.03
C TYR A 374 12.40 -5.85 6.70
N SER A 375 11.73 -6.11 5.58
CA SER A 375 12.20 -5.70 4.24
C SER A 375 12.34 -4.18 4.11
N MET A 376 11.56 -3.41 4.88
CA MET A 376 11.65 -1.94 4.94
C MET A 376 12.71 -1.44 5.90
N GLY A 377 13.39 -2.31 6.66
CA GLY A 377 14.36 -1.93 7.67
C GLY A 377 13.76 -1.17 8.86
N LEU A 378 12.46 -1.36 9.15
CA LEU A 378 11.79 -0.65 10.25
C LEU A 378 12.29 -1.10 11.62
N PHE A 379 12.74 -2.34 11.77
CA PHE A 379 13.33 -2.83 13.02
C PHE A 379 14.69 -2.22 13.30
N GLU A 380 15.50 -1.98 12.27
CA GLU A 380 16.84 -1.40 12.36
C GLU A 380 16.80 0.13 12.51
N LYS A 381 15.82 0.78 11.89
CA LYS A 381 15.69 2.24 11.85
C LYS A 381 14.25 2.70 12.09
N PRO A 382 13.67 2.38 13.26
CA PRO A 382 12.27 2.69 13.55
C PRO A 382 11.99 4.19 13.68
N LEU A 383 12.97 4.98 14.15
CA LEU A 383 12.82 6.42 14.36
C LEU A 383 13.43 7.21 13.20
N LYS A 384 12.77 8.29 12.82
CA LYS A 384 13.18 9.15 11.70
C LYS A 384 13.91 10.39 12.16
N LYS A 385 14.89 10.82 11.37
CA LYS A 385 15.64 12.06 11.59
C LYS A 385 15.03 13.21 10.81
N PHE A 386 14.97 14.39 11.42
CA PHE A 386 14.57 15.63 10.76
C PHE A 386 15.77 16.21 9.97
N ASN A 387 16.05 15.66 8.80
CA ASN A 387 17.20 16.06 7.97
C ASN A 387 16.91 16.12 6.45
N LYS A 388 15.64 15.88 6.05
CA LYS A 388 15.23 15.82 4.64
C LYS A 388 14.23 16.91 4.26
N VAL A 389 14.17 18.00 5.03
CA VAL A 389 13.21 19.09 4.78
C VAL A 389 13.32 19.68 3.37
N ASN A 390 14.54 19.73 2.81
CA ASN A 390 14.79 20.26 1.48
C ASN A 390 14.32 19.35 0.32
N ASP A 391 13.92 18.12 0.62
CA ASP A 391 13.35 17.22 -0.39
C ASP A 391 11.90 17.60 -0.71
N LEU A 392 11.17 18.18 0.28
CA LEU A 392 9.79 18.62 0.10
C LEU A 392 9.71 19.82 -0.83
N GLY A 393 8.87 19.75 -1.86
CA GLY A 393 8.61 20.83 -2.79
C GLY A 393 9.83 21.38 -3.52
N SER A 394 10.89 20.58 -3.65
CA SER A 394 12.16 21.01 -4.26
C SER A 394 11.96 21.46 -5.72
N ASP A 395 12.83 22.35 -6.20
CA ASP A 395 12.79 22.82 -7.60
C ASP A 395 12.86 21.66 -8.60
N LYS A 396 13.61 20.59 -8.27
CA LYS A 396 13.69 19.37 -9.06
C LYS A 396 12.33 18.68 -9.17
N ASN A 397 11.61 18.52 -8.05
CA ASN A 397 10.28 17.90 -8.04
C ASN A 397 9.27 18.78 -8.76
N ARG A 398 9.29 20.09 -8.54
CA ARG A 398 8.45 21.07 -9.26
C ARG A 398 8.71 21.10 -10.77
N ALA A 399 9.95 20.87 -11.20
CA ALA A 399 10.28 20.74 -12.62
C ALA A 399 9.63 19.49 -13.25
N ILE A 400 9.64 18.35 -12.54
CA ILE A 400 8.93 17.12 -12.96
C ILE A 400 7.42 17.39 -13.04
N ALA A 401 6.83 18.11 -12.07
CA ALA A 401 5.42 18.46 -12.09
C ALA A 401 5.05 19.33 -13.31
N ARG A 402 5.86 20.34 -13.64
CA ARG A 402 5.64 21.15 -14.86
C ARG A 402 5.76 20.33 -16.14
N GLU A 403 6.72 19.41 -16.20
CA GLU A 403 6.86 18.47 -17.33
C GLU A 403 5.62 17.61 -17.47
N SER A 404 5.11 17.04 -16.34
CA SER A 404 3.94 16.17 -16.37
C SER A 404 2.67 16.90 -16.80
N VAL A 405 2.45 18.13 -16.36
CA VAL A 405 1.33 18.97 -16.86
C VAL A 405 1.42 19.18 -18.37
N LYS A 406 2.60 19.51 -18.89
CA LYS A 406 2.79 19.72 -20.34
C LYS A 406 2.49 18.44 -21.15
N LYS A 407 2.87 17.28 -20.64
CA LYS A 407 2.68 15.99 -21.30
C LYS A 407 1.26 15.41 -21.13
N SER A 408 0.49 15.91 -20.15
CA SER A 408 -0.90 15.47 -19.93
C SER A 408 -1.92 16.18 -20.81
N VAL A 409 -1.54 17.29 -21.46
CA VAL A 409 -2.44 18.09 -22.30
C VAL A 409 -2.61 17.44 -23.66
N VAL A 410 -3.87 17.20 -24.07
CA VAL A 410 -4.22 16.61 -25.36
C VAL A 410 -4.90 17.66 -26.24
N LEU A 411 -4.35 17.91 -27.43
CA LEU A 411 -4.93 18.82 -28.42
C LEU A 411 -6.00 18.08 -29.23
N LEU A 412 -7.27 18.18 -28.80
CA LEU A 412 -8.39 17.50 -29.45
C LEU A 412 -8.82 18.15 -30.76
N LYS A 413 -8.70 19.49 -30.87
CA LYS A 413 -9.09 20.26 -32.07
C LYS A 413 -8.32 21.55 -32.13
N ASN A 414 -7.81 21.91 -33.33
CA ASN A 414 -7.18 23.19 -33.59
C ASN A 414 -7.49 23.65 -35.04
N ASN A 415 -8.30 24.68 -35.15
CA ASN A 415 -8.63 25.32 -36.45
C ASN A 415 -7.72 26.55 -36.64
N ASN A 416 -6.42 26.40 -36.55
CA ASN A 416 -5.40 27.43 -36.70
C ASN A 416 -5.47 28.57 -35.66
N ILE A 417 -6.06 28.34 -34.49
CA ILE A 417 -6.05 29.29 -33.38
C ILE A 417 -4.74 29.18 -32.59
N LEU A 418 -4.26 27.96 -32.39
CA LEU A 418 -2.99 27.69 -31.68
C LEU A 418 -1.82 27.54 -32.67
N PRO A 419 -0.64 28.06 -32.33
CA PRO A 419 -0.30 28.79 -31.09
C PRO A 419 -0.88 30.20 -31.10
N ILE A 420 -1.32 30.68 -29.92
CA ILE A 420 -1.81 32.04 -29.74
C ILE A 420 -0.66 33.02 -30.11
N LYS A 421 -0.98 34.01 -30.91
CA LYS A 421 0.01 35.04 -31.33
C LYS A 421 0.52 35.81 -30.11
N LYS A 422 1.84 36.02 -30.03
CA LYS A 422 2.47 36.72 -28.88
C LYS A 422 1.98 38.16 -28.69
N ASN A 423 1.43 38.79 -29.74
CA ASN A 423 0.88 40.14 -29.67
C ASN A 423 -0.63 40.21 -29.42
N THR A 424 -1.26 39.11 -29.06
CA THR A 424 -2.66 39.09 -28.64
C THR A 424 -2.81 39.91 -27.36
N GLN A 425 -3.63 40.97 -27.41
CA GLN A 425 -3.75 41.93 -26.30
C GLN A 425 -4.78 41.46 -25.24
N ASN A 426 -5.86 40.83 -25.70
CA ASN A 426 -6.96 40.45 -24.81
C ASN A 426 -7.22 38.93 -24.88
N ILE A 427 -7.17 38.29 -23.71
CA ILE A 427 -7.51 36.87 -23.54
C ILE A 427 -8.50 36.81 -22.39
N LEU A 428 -9.70 36.29 -22.65
CA LEU A 428 -10.68 36.00 -21.61
C LEU A 428 -10.41 34.60 -21.06
N VAL A 429 -10.17 34.51 -19.76
CA VAL A 429 -10.13 33.28 -18.99
C VAL A 429 -11.40 33.21 -18.15
N ALA A 430 -12.17 32.13 -18.27
CA ALA A 430 -13.48 31.99 -17.64
C ALA A 430 -13.68 30.59 -17.07
N GLY A 431 -14.59 30.48 -16.09
CA GLY A 431 -14.92 29.25 -15.38
C GLY A 431 -14.30 29.21 -13.98
N ASP A 432 -14.90 28.42 -13.08
CA ASP A 432 -14.55 28.38 -11.66
C ASP A 432 -13.09 27.92 -11.41
N HIS A 433 -12.55 27.07 -12.28
CA HIS A 433 -11.16 26.60 -12.20
C HIS A 433 -10.11 27.62 -12.68
N ALA A 434 -10.55 28.73 -13.31
CA ALA A 434 -9.64 29.71 -13.94
C ALA A 434 -8.66 30.32 -12.94
N ASP A 435 -9.11 30.64 -11.71
CA ASP A 435 -8.32 31.25 -10.65
C ASP A 435 -8.66 30.64 -9.27
N ASN A 436 -8.79 29.33 -9.21
CA ASN A 436 -9.04 28.61 -7.96
C ASN A 436 -8.06 27.43 -7.85
N ILE A 437 -7.03 27.61 -7.04
CA ILE A 437 -5.96 26.61 -6.89
C ILE A 437 -6.48 25.30 -6.28
N GLY A 438 -7.47 25.35 -5.41
CA GLY A 438 -8.09 24.15 -4.83
C GLY A 438 -8.75 23.31 -5.92
N TYR A 439 -9.56 23.91 -6.78
CA TYR A 439 -10.19 23.21 -7.91
C TYR A 439 -9.15 22.69 -8.92
N GLN A 440 -8.07 23.43 -9.16
CA GLN A 440 -6.98 23.00 -10.04
C GLN A 440 -6.20 21.80 -9.48
N CYS A 441 -6.06 21.71 -8.15
CA CYS A 441 -5.42 20.57 -7.48
C CYS A 441 -6.33 19.34 -7.45
N GLY A 442 -7.65 19.53 -7.35
CA GLY A 442 -8.63 18.45 -7.37
C GLY A 442 -8.69 17.60 -6.09
N GLY A 443 -9.33 16.46 -6.18
CA GLY A 443 -9.49 15.50 -5.07
C GLY A 443 -8.16 15.03 -4.49
N TRP A 444 -8.20 14.52 -3.25
CA TRP A 444 -7.04 14.10 -2.47
C TRP A 444 -6.04 15.22 -2.11
N SER A 445 -6.31 16.48 -2.42
CA SER A 445 -5.46 17.60 -2.04
C SER A 445 -5.85 18.12 -0.66
N ILE A 446 -5.09 17.74 0.37
CA ILE A 446 -5.36 17.89 1.83
C ILE A 446 -6.55 17.04 2.27
N TRP A 447 -7.74 17.25 1.69
CA TRP A 447 -8.94 16.45 1.90
C TRP A 447 -9.14 15.46 0.76
N TRP A 448 -9.81 14.33 1.04
CA TRP A 448 -10.03 13.32 0.00
C TRP A 448 -10.96 13.82 -1.12
N GLN A 449 -11.82 14.75 -0.84
CA GLN A 449 -12.67 15.40 -1.86
C GLN A 449 -12.01 16.63 -2.51
N GLY A 450 -10.88 17.05 -1.97
CA GLY A 450 -10.18 18.26 -2.41
C GLY A 450 -10.69 19.54 -1.82
#